data_32108a611da4c8357934fa41889aa515
#
_entry.id   32108a611da4c8357934fa41889aa515
#
_cell.length_a   1.000
_cell.length_b   1.000
_cell.length_c   1.000
_cell.angle_alpha   90.00
_cell.angle_beta   90.00
_cell.angle_gamma   90.00
#
_symmetry.space_group_name_H-M   'P 1'
#
loop_
_entity.id
_entity.type
_entity.pdbx_description
1 polymer ?
#
loop_
_entity_poly.entity_id
_entity_poly.type
_entity_poly.pdbx_seq_one_letter_code
_entity_poly.pdbx_strand_id
1 'polypeptide(L)'
;MKFTKMQGLGNDYVYVNCFKEKIDNPPELAKFVSDRHFGIGSDGLIMINPSKVADFEMEMYNADGSRGEMCGNGIRCVAKYVYDYGLTDKTHISVETLGGIKYLDLTVKDGKVALVRVDMGEPELDPEKIPIIMKGYSDETDRVLNAQIKVDGKEYHMTGVSMGNPHDVVYIDDVQGLDIEKIGPKFENHERFPQRINTEFARVIDRKTVEMRVWERGSGETLACGTGACAVAVASILNGYTEREVEIRLLGGNLQIEWNEEDNHVYMTGPATVVFDGEIEL
;
A
#
# COMPACT_ATOMS: atom_id res chain seq x y z
N MET A 1 3.81 -13.94 24.84
CA MET A 1 2.87 -13.32 23.88
C MET A 1 2.67 -14.25 22.70
N LYS A 2 1.41 -14.56 22.37
CA LYS A 2 1.08 -15.31 21.13
C LYS A 2 0.95 -14.37 19.97
N PHE A 3 1.41 -14.78 18.81
CA PHE A 3 1.38 -13.98 17.59
C PHE A 3 1.18 -14.85 16.34
N THR A 4 0.79 -14.22 15.26
CA THR A 4 0.77 -14.83 13.91
C THR A 4 1.65 -14.00 12.99
N LYS A 5 2.57 -14.63 12.28
CA LYS A 5 3.33 -14.01 11.20
C LYS A 5 2.53 -14.10 9.92
N MET A 6 2.26 -12.96 9.28
CA MET A 6 1.54 -12.92 8.01
C MET A 6 2.21 -11.96 7.04
N GLN A 7 1.90 -12.10 5.75
CA GLN A 7 2.37 -11.21 4.70
C GLN A 7 1.29 -10.97 3.63
N GLY A 8 1.32 -9.77 3.05
CA GLY A 8 0.62 -9.41 1.84
C GLY A 8 1.62 -9.01 0.77
N LEU A 9 1.87 -9.88 -0.21
CA LEU A 9 2.81 -9.65 -1.30
C LEU A 9 4.25 -9.34 -0.85
N GLY A 10 4.73 -10.05 0.18
CA GLY A 10 6.08 -9.89 0.72
C GLY A 10 6.22 -8.80 1.80
N ASN A 11 5.26 -7.90 1.95
CA ASN A 11 5.22 -6.98 3.08
C ASN A 11 4.69 -7.72 4.32
N ASP A 12 5.57 -7.95 5.29
CA ASP A 12 5.38 -8.91 6.36
C ASP A 12 5.32 -8.27 7.75
N TYR A 13 4.28 -8.63 8.53
CA TYR A 13 4.08 -8.12 9.89
C TYR A 13 3.91 -9.24 10.91
N VAL A 14 4.17 -8.90 12.17
CA VAL A 14 3.74 -9.67 13.34
C VAL A 14 2.35 -9.21 13.74
N TYR A 15 1.37 -10.12 13.78
CA TYR A 15 -0.02 -9.82 14.15
C TYR A 15 -0.30 -10.32 15.55
N VAL A 16 -0.86 -9.45 16.40
CA VAL A 16 -1.25 -9.79 17.77
C VAL A 16 -2.74 -9.57 17.96
N ASN A 17 -3.41 -10.61 18.47
CA ASN A 17 -4.83 -10.57 18.80
C ASN A 17 -5.04 -9.96 20.19
N CYS A 18 -5.35 -8.69 20.25
CA CYS A 18 -5.55 -7.94 21.47
C CYS A 18 -6.91 -8.15 22.14
N PHE A 19 -7.76 -9.04 21.62
CA PHE A 19 -8.88 -9.63 22.37
C PHE A 19 -8.40 -10.62 23.44
N LYS A 20 -7.14 -11.13 23.29
CA LYS A 20 -6.54 -12.15 24.17
C LYS A 20 -5.23 -11.71 24.81
N GLU A 21 -4.48 -10.88 24.13
CA GLU A 21 -3.17 -10.38 24.56
C GLU A 21 -3.28 -8.91 24.96
N LYS A 22 -2.51 -8.49 25.95
CA LYS A 22 -2.41 -7.08 26.37
C LYS A 22 -1.01 -6.58 26.10
N ILE A 23 -0.88 -5.51 25.35
CA ILE A 23 0.40 -4.88 25.01
C ILE A 23 0.50 -3.52 25.71
N ASP A 24 1.48 -3.37 26.60
CA ASP A 24 1.63 -2.14 27.39
C ASP A 24 2.45 -1.06 26.65
N ASN A 25 3.41 -1.45 25.80
CA ASN A 25 4.28 -0.52 25.06
C ASN A 25 4.44 -0.96 23.60
N PRO A 26 3.44 -0.70 22.73
CA PRO A 26 3.49 -1.14 21.33
C PRO A 26 4.70 -0.64 20.53
N PRO A 27 5.18 0.63 20.66
CA PRO A 27 6.35 1.09 19.91
C PRO A 27 7.62 0.29 20.20
N GLU A 28 7.90 -0.01 21.47
CA GLU A 28 9.09 -0.79 21.84
C GLU A 28 8.94 -2.26 21.47
N LEU A 29 7.72 -2.81 21.60
CA LEU A 29 7.44 -4.16 21.13
C LEU A 29 7.64 -4.27 19.61
N ALA A 30 7.18 -3.28 18.83
CA ALA A 30 7.37 -3.27 17.37
C ALA A 30 8.85 -3.32 16.99
N LYS A 31 9.71 -2.51 17.64
CA LYS A 31 11.17 -2.55 17.43
C LYS A 31 11.75 -3.93 17.73
N PHE A 32 11.37 -4.52 18.87
CA PHE A 32 11.87 -5.82 19.30
C PHE A 32 11.44 -6.95 18.35
N VAL A 33 10.13 -7.07 18.07
CA VAL A 33 9.64 -8.19 17.23
C VAL A 33 10.04 -8.05 15.78
N SER A 34 10.30 -6.83 15.30
CA SER A 34 10.69 -6.57 13.91
C SER A 34 12.16 -6.85 13.63
N ASP A 35 13.02 -6.90 14.66
CA ASP A 35 14.43 -7.24 14.47
C ASP A 35 14.56 -8.63 13.85
N ARG A 36 15.24 -8.71 12.69
CA ARG A 36 15.36 -9.96 11.92
C ARG A 36 16.44 -10.91 12.48
N HIS A 37 17.22 -10.45 13.45
CA HIS A 37 18.31 -11.22 14.08
C HIS A 37 18.01 -11.59 15.52
N PHE A 38 17.37 -10.68 16.28
CA PHE A 38 17.16 -10.84 17.72
C PHE A 38 15.66 -10.95 18.09
N GLY A 39 14.75 -10.65 17.16
CA GLY A 39 13.31 -10.78 17.32
C GLY A 39 12.70 -11.86 16.41
N ILE A 40 11.48 -11.62 15.96
CA ILE A 40 10.76 -12.48 15.01
C ILE A 40 11.18 -12.15 13.57
N GLY A 41 11.51 -10.87 13.32
CA GLY A 41 11.81 -10.33 12.00
C GLY A 41 10.54 -9.98 11.21
N SER A 42 10.33 -8.68 10.94
CA SER A 42 9.17 -8.19 10.18
C SER A 42 9.37 -6.73 9.76
N ASP A 43 8.45 -6.22 8.93
CA ASP A 43 8.37 -4.80 8.60
C ASP A 43 7.70 -3.99 9.72
N GLY A 44 7.09 -4.68 10.70
CA GLY A 44 6.46 -4.05 11.86
C GLY A 44 5.51 -4.97 12.63
N LEU A 45 4.70 -4.32 13.48
CA LEU A 45 3.71 -4.94 14.35
C LEU A 45 2.32 -4.44 13.97
N ILE A 46 1.35 -5.33 13.87
CA ILE A 46 -0.07 -5.00 13.74
C ILE A 46 -0.84 -5.62 14.90
N MET A 47 -1.56 -4.78 15.63
CA MET A 47 -2.44 -5.15 16.71
C MET A 47 -3.88 -5.16 16.21
N ILE A 48 -4.60 -6.25 16.45
CA ILE A 48 -6.01 -6.40 16.12
C ILE A 48 -6.81 -6.18 17.39
N ASN A 49 -7.41 -5.00 17.49
CA ASN A 49 -8.12 -4.52 18.66
C ASN A 49 -9.65 -4.60 18.50
N PRO A 50 -10.42 -4.63 19.59
CA PRO A 50 -11.85 -4.31 19.54
C PRO A 50 -12.06 -2.83 19.20
N SER A 51 -13.01 -2.53 18.28
CA SER A 51 -13.42 -1.16 17.97
C SER A 51 -14.77 -0.82 18.59
N LYS A 52 -15.05 0.49 18.78
CA LYS A 52 -16.35 1.01 19.18
C LYS A 52 -17.18 1.52 18.01
N VAL A 53 -16.56 1.68 16.84
CA VAL A 53 -17.15 2.34 15.66
C VAL A 53 -17.10 1.46 14.40
N ALA A 54 -16.34 0.35 14.45
CA ALA A 54 -16.19 -0.62 13.38
C ALA A 54 -16.25 -2.05 13.94
N ASP A 55 -16.15 -3.07 13.07
CA ASP A 55 -16.10 -4.46 13.54
C ASP A 55 -14.80 -4.75 14.28
N PHE A 56 -13.67 -4.18 13.81
CA PHE A 56 -12.33 -4.33 14.38
C PHE A 56 -11.55 -3.01 14.27
N GLU A 57 -10.45 -2.89 15.03
CA GLU A 57 -9.45 -1.84 14.88
C GLU A 57 -8.10 -2.46 14.50
N MET A 58 -7.45 -1.88 13.51
CA MET A 58 -6.06 -2.14 13.16
C MET A 58 -5.17 -1.02 13.66
N GLU A 59 -4.34 -1.31 14.63
CA GLU A 59 -3.30 -0.42 15.10
C GLU A 59 -1.95 -0.95 14.65
N MET A 60 -1.17 -0.14 13.91
CA MET A 60 0.07 -0.60 13.30
C MET A 60 1.27 0.26 13.70
N TYR A 61 2.41 -0.39 13.83
CA TYR A 61 3.71 0.20 14.10
C TYR A 61 4.75 -0.33 13.13
N ASN A 62 5.54 0.57 12.57
CA ASN A 62 6.69 0.22 11.72
C ASN A 62 7.82 -0.40 12.57
N ALA A 63 8.82 -0.99 11.91
CA ALA A 63 9.97 -1.60 12.58
C ALA A 63 10.79 -0.63 13.45
N ASP A 64 10.73 0.68 13.19
CA ASP A 64 11.35 1.73 14.00
C ASP A 64 10.52 2.16 15.22
N GLY A 65 9.32 1.58 15.40
CA GLY A 65 8.36 1.90 16.45
C GLY A 65 7.46 3.10 16.13
N SER A 66 7.58 3.73 14.98
CA SER A 66 6.66 4.79 14.57
C SER A 66 5.28 4.22 14.25
N ARG A 67 4.22 4.97 14.63
CA ARG A 67 2.84 4.56 14.35
C ARG A 67 2.49 4.86 12.90
N GLY A 68 2.01 3.86 12.17
CA GLY A 68 1.50 4.02 10.81
C GLY A 68 0.00 4.32 10.77
N GLU A 69 -0.44 5.03 9.76
CA GLU A 69 -1.85 5.39 9.61
C GLU A 69 -2.69 4.23 9.05
N MET A 70 -2.19 3.59 8.00
CA MET A 70 -2.83 2.46 7.32
C MET A 70 -1.82 1.75 6.41
N CYS A 71 -1.96 0.45 6.26
CA CYS A 71 -1.20 -0.36 5.31
C CYS A 71 -2.18 -1.27 4.55
N GLY A 72 -2.29 -1.07 3.24
CA GLY A 72 -3.18 -1.86 2.38
C GLY A 72 -2.85 -3.35 2.38
N ASN A 73 -1.57 -3.72 2.48
CA ASN A 73 -1.15 -5.11 2.62
C ASN A 73 -1.51 -5.67 4.01
N GLY A 74 -1.24 -4.87 5.05
CA GLY A 74 -1.52 -5.24 6.43
C GLY A 74 -3.00 -5.45 6.72
N ILE A 75 -3.87 -4.57 6.22
CA ILE A 75 -5.31 -4.66 6.47
C ILE A 75 -5.95 -5.89 5.81
N ARG A 76 -5.42 -6.35 4.64
CA ARG A 76 -5.87 -7.61 4.04
C ARG A 76 -5.54 -8.81 4.94
N CYS A 77 -4.38 -8.78 5.57
CA CYS A 77 -4.01 -9.81 6.56
C CYS A 77 -4.89 -9.74 7.81
N VAL A 78 -5.25 -8.54 8.31
CA VAL A 78 -6.23 -8.40 9.41
C VAL A 78 -7.55 -9.06 9.03
N ALA A 79 -8.10 -8.76 7.86
CA ALA A 79 -9.36 -9.34 7.39
C ALA A 79 -9.31 -10.88 7.33
N LYS A 80 -8.23 -11.42 6.75
CA LYS A 80 -8.00 -12.86 6.72
C LYS A 80 -7.86 -13.44 8.13
N TYR A 81 -7.13 -12.78 9.02
CA TYR A 81 -6.95 -13.22 10.39
C TYR A 81 -8.28 -13.35 11.12
N VAL A 82 -9.09 -12.27 11.14
CA VAL A 82 -10.32 -12.24 11.94
C VAL A 82 -11.33 -13.28 11.46
N TYR A 83 -11.39 -13.59 10.18
CA TYR A 83 -12.24 -14.63 9.64
C TYR A 83 -11.66 -16.02 9.90
N ASP A 84 -10.42 -16.27 9.50
CA ASP A 84 -9.79 -17.61 9.53
C ASP A 84 -9.60 -18.15 10.95
N TYR A 85 -9.43 -17.24 11.95
CA TYR A 85 -9.29 -17.59 13.37
C TYR A 85 -10.62 -17.47 14.16
N GLY A 86 -11.74 -17.25 13.47
CA GLY A 86 -13.08 -17.34 14.04
C GLY A 86 -13.46 -16.17 14.98
N LEU A 87 -12.89 -14.98 14.76
CA LEU A 87 -13.33 -13.76 15.44
C LEU A 87 -14.62 -13.22 14.82
N THR A 88 -14.89 -13.55 13.56
CA THR A 88 -16.13 -13.23 12.83
C THR A 88 -16.43 -14.30 11.78
N ASP A 89 -17.70 -14.40 11.38
CA ASP A 89 -18.19 -15.17 10.23
C ASP A 89 -18.65 -14.27 9.07
N LYS A 90 -18.55 -12.94 9.25
CA LYS A 90 -18.90 -11.95 8.22
C LYS A 90 -17.89 -11.97 7.08
N THR A 91 -18.38 -11.86 5.84
CA THR A 91 -17.59 -11.68 4.62
C THR A 91 -17.52 -10.22 4.15
N HIS A 92 -18.25 -9.33 4.81
CA HIS A 92 -18.16 -7.89 4.67
C HIS A 92 -17.90 -7.31 6.07
N ILE A 93 -16.75 -6.67 6.26
CA ILE A 93 -16.31 -6.14 7.54
C ILE A 93 -15.83 -4.70 7.41
N SER A 94 -15.87 -3.99 8.52
CA SER A 94 -15.28 -2.66 8.69
C SER A 94 -14.10 -2.73 9.65
N VAL A 95 -13.02 -2.02 9.34
CA VAL A 95 -11.82 -1.93 10.16
C VAL A 95 -11.47 -0.47 10.39
N GLU A 96 -11.47 -0.08 11.66
CA GLU A 96 -10.98 1.23 12.11
C GLU A 96 -9.46 1.28 11.97
N THR A 97 -8.95 2.36 11.39
CA THR A 97 -7.51 2.65 11.28
C THR A 97 -7.27 4.11 11.65
N LEU A 98 -6.02 4.52 11.86
CA LEU A 98 -5.71 5.93 12.07
C LEU A 98 -6.04 6.79 10.82
N GLY A 99 -5.99 6.18 9.62
CA GLY A 99 -6.41 6.78 8.34
C GLY A 99 -7.92 6.66 8.05
N GLY A 100 -8.77 6.40 9.07
CA GLY A 100 -10.21 6.26 8.94
C GLY A 100 -10.71 4.82 8.87
N ILE A 101 -12.03 4.65 8.76
CA ILE A 101 -12.67 3.33 8.63
C ILE A 101 -12.51 2.82 7.21
N LYS A 102 -12.07 1.58 7.05
CA LYS A 102 -11.97 0.87 5.78
C LYS A 102 -12.98 -0.26 5.71
N TYR A 103 -13.60 -0.44 4.56
CA TYR A 103 -14.55 -1.50 4.27
C TYR A 103 -13.88 -2.57 3.42
N LEU A 104 -14.09 -3.84 3.78
CA LEU A 104 -13.42 -4.96 3.16
C LEU A 104 -14.41 -6.07 2.83
N ASP A 105 -14.31 -6.59 1.60
CA ASP A 105 -15.05 -7.77 1.14
C ASP A 105 -14.09 -8.98 1.08
N LEU A 106 -14.50 -10.07 1.70
CA LEU A 106 -13.71 -11.29 1.81
C LEU A 106 -14.23 -12.36 0.85
N THR A 107 -13.38 -12.81 -0.06
CA THR A 107 -13.66 -13.98 -0.89
C THR A 107 -13.19 -15.23 -0.16
N VAL A 108 -14.14 -16.07 0.27
CA VAL A 108 -13.88 -17.29 1.01
C VAL A 108 -13.88 -18.48 0.07
N LYS A 109 -12.85 -19.32 0.15
CA LYS A 109 -12.73 -20.59 -0.54
C LYS A 109 -12.28 -21.68 0.44
N ASP A 110 -12.94 -22.82 0.44
CA ASP A 110 -12.65 -23.95 1.31
C ASP A 110 -12.59 -23.57 2.81
N GLY A 111 -13.48 -22.65 3.24
CA GLY A 111 -13.59 -22.17 4.62
C GLY A 111 -12.48 -21.21 5.07
N LYS A 112 -11.66 -20.72 4.14
CA LYS A 112 -10.58 -19.76 4.40
C LYS A 112 -10.66 -18.56 3.43
N VAL A 113 -10.21 -17.40 3.88
CA VAL A 113 -10.13 -16.21 3.03
C VAL A 113 -9.04 -16.40 1.98
N ALA A 114 -9.43 -16.37 0.72
CA ALA A 114 -8.53 -16.46 -0.45
C ALA A 114 -8.08 -15.09 -0.95
N LEU A 115 -9.03 -14.14 -1.06
CA LEU A 115 -8.77 -12.76 -1.50
C LEU A 115 -9.52 -11.79 -0.59
N VAL A 116 -8.98 -10.58 -0.50
CA VAL A 116 -9.61 -9.46 0.20
C VAL A 116 -9.67 -8.26 -0.73
N ARG A 117 -10.87 -7.72 -0.94
CA ARG A 117 -11.11 -6.46 -1.64
C ARG A 117 -11.23 -5.35 -0.60
N VAL A 118 -10.43 -4.31 -0.74
CA VAL A 118 -10.34 -3.17 0.18
C VAL A 118 -10.83 -1.92 -0.55
N ASP A 119 -11.76 -1.18 0.06
CA ASP A 119 -12.10 0.16 -0.38
C ASP A 119 -10.98 1.14 0.05
N MET A 120 -10.23 1.61 -0.94
CA MET A 120 -9.11 2.53 -0.74
C MET A 120 -9.55 4.00 -0.71
N GLY A 121 -10.81 4.29 -1.06
CA GLY A 121 -11.38 5.63 -1.16
C GLY A 121 -11.12 6.29 -2.52
N GLU A 122 -11.46 7.57 -2.61
CA GLU A 122 -11.29 8.36 -3.83
C GLU A 122 -9.83 8.77 -4.05
N PRO A 123 -9.33 8.80 -5.30
CA PRO A 123 -8.02 9.35 -5.60
C PRO A 123 -8.07 10.88 -5.55
N GLU A 124 -7.06 11.50 -4.93
CA GLU A 124 -6.86 12.95 -5.02
C GLU A 124 -5.95 13.28 -6.22
N LEU A 125 -6.41 14.20 -7.08
CA LEU A 125 -5.75 14.56 -8.34
C LEU A 125 -5.33 16.05 -8.39
N ASP A 126 -5.70 16.82 -7.37
CA ASP A 126 -5.31 18.21 -7.23
C ASP A 126 -3.81 18.32 -6.88
N PRO A 127 -2.97 18.95 -7.73
CA PRO A 127 -1.54 19.06 -7.48
C PRO A 127 -1.18 19.66 -6.12
N GLU A 128 -1.97 20.63 -5.63
CA GLU A 128 -1.70 21.28 -4.34
C GLU A 128 -1.91 20.32 -3.17
N LYS A 129 -2.85 19.38 -3.30
CA LYS A 129 -3.15 18.38 -2.27
C LYS A 129 -2.26 17.13 -2.37
N ILE A 130 -1.68 16.84 -3.55
CA ILE A 130 -0.76 15.70 -3.73
C ILE A 130 0.60 15.89 -3.03
N PRO A 131 1.20 16.91 -2.65
CA PRO A 131 1.61 18.24 -3.03
C PRO A 131 2.73 18.24 -4.12
N ILE A 132 2.38 18.61 -5.33
CA ILE A 132 3.30 18.70 -6.47
C ILE A 132 3.33 20.16 -6.97
N ILE A 133 4.53 20.71 -7.15
CA ILE A 133 4.71 22.08 -7.67
C ILE A 133 4.50 22.06 -9.19
N MET A 134 3.47 22.79 -9.66
CA MET A 134 3.18 22.97 -11.08
C MET A 134 3.57 24.40 -11.55
N LYS A 135 3.53 25.37 -10.66
CA LYS A 135 3.81 26.76 -10.98
C LYS A 135 5.22 26.96 -11.53
N GLY A 136 5.30 27.60 -12.69
CA GLY A 136 6.58 27.88 -13.37
C GLY A 136 7.04 26.79 -14.32
N TYR A 137 6.28 25.73 -14.48
CA TYR A 137 6.49 24.68 -15.48
C TYR A 137 5.55 24.89 -16.69
N SER A 138 5.97 24.47 -17.87
CA SER A 138 5.20 24.65 -19.12
C SER A 138 3.89 23.86 -19.19
N ASP A 139 3.76 22.90 -18.30
CA ASP A 139 2.63 21.96 -18.16
C ASP A 139 1.71 22.32 -16.99
N GLU A 140 1.66 23.59 -16.58
CA GLU A 140 0.79 24.07 -15.51
C GLU A 140 -0.68 23.88 -15.87
N THR A 141 -1.34 22.92 -15.20
CA THR A 141 -2.75 22.55 -15.36
C THR A 141 -3.38 22.27 -14.01
N ASP A 142 -4.68 21.96 -13.98
CA ASP A 142 -5.43 21.55 -12.79
C ASP A 142 -5.12 20.12 -12.32
N ARG A 143 -4.32 19.36 -13.10
CA ARG A 143 -3.88 18.00 -12.79
C ARG A 143 -2.46 17.76 -13.27
N VAL A 144 -1.74 16.89 -12.56
CA VAL A 144 -0.43 16.38 -13.02
C VAL A 144 -0.67 15.19 -13.93
N LEU A 145 -0.86 15.43 -15.22
CA LEU A 145 -1.13 14.39 -16.20
C LEU A 145 -0.12 14.43 -17.33
N ASN A 146 0.69 13.37 -17.46
CA ASN A 146 1.76 13.26 -18.45
C ASN A 146 2.70 14.49 -18.48
N ALA A 147 2.94 15.06 -17.28
CA ALA A 147 3.70 16.26 -17.09
C ALA A 147 5.21 16.01 -17.21
N GLN A 148 5.97 16.95 -17.79
CA GLN A 148 7.42 16.78 -17.94
C GLN A 148 8.15 16.95 -16.61
N ILE A 149 9.13 16.05 -16.37
CA ILE A 149 10.05 16.15 -15.25
C ILE A 149 11.47 15.80 -15.74
N LYS A 150 12.46 16.57 -15.31
CA LYS A 150 13.86 16.34 -15.70
C LYS A 150 14.66 15.81 -14.51
N VAL A 151 15.05 14.56 -14.57
CA VAL A 151 15.83 13.89 -13.52
C VAL A 151 17.16 13.42 -14.08
N ASP A 152 18.27 13.81 -13.44
CA ASP A 152 19.63 13.46 -13.84
C ASP A 152 19.96 13.80 -15.31
N GLY A 153 19.43 14.92 -15.79
CA GLY A 153 19.62 15.41 -17.14
C GLY A 153 18.77 14.71 -18.22
N LYS A 154 18.02 13.66 -17.88
CA LYS A 154 17.08 12.96 -18.75
C LYS A 154 15.65 13.47 -18.48
N GLU A 155 14.87 13.58 -19.53
CA GLU A 155 13.47 13.95 -19.48
C GLU A 155 12.58 12.70 -19.31
N TYR A 156 11.59 12.82 -18.44
CA TYR A 156 10.57 11.82 -18.18
C TYR A 156 9.19 12.49 -18.19
N HIS A 157 8.15 11.69 -18.23
CA HIS A 157 6.78 12.12 -18.11
C HIS A 157 6.14 11.46 -16.90
N MET A 158 5.46 12.26 -16.10
CA MET A 158 4.87 11.83 -14.83
C MET A 158 3.38 12.12 -14.74
N THR A 159 2.68 11.32 -13.95
CA THR A 159 1.30 11.55 -13.55
C THR A 159 1.20 11.48 -12.03
N GLY A 160 0.74 12.55 -11.40
CA GLY A 160 0.61 12.63 -9.95
C GLY A 160 -0.75 12.14 -9.47
N VAL A 161 -0.75 11.29 -8.44
CA VAL A 161 -1.96 10.79 -7.77
C VAL A 161 -1.70 10.69 -6.26
N SER A 162 -2.68 11.03 -5.43
CA SER A 162 -2.61 10.70 -4.00
C SER A 162 -3.70 9.68 -3.64
N MET A 163 -3.31 8.65 -2.91
CA MET A 163 -4.20 7.69 -2.27
C MET A 163 -4.18 7.82 -0.74
N GLY A 164 -4.10 9.09 -0.27
CA GLY A 164 -3.82 9.47 1.11
C GLY A 164 -2.33 9.74 1.37
N ASN A 165 -1.46 9.27 0.48
CA ASN A 165 -0.04 9.59 0.39
C ASN A 165 0.34 9.89 -1.06
N PRO A 166 1.38 10.72 -1.33
CA PRO A 166 1.71 11.20 -2.67
C PRO A 166 2.44 10.16 -3.50
N HIS A 167 2.02 10.02 -4.76
CA HIS A 167 2.61 9.13 -5.76
C HIS A 167 2.89 9.88 -7.06
N ASP A 168 4.03 9.56 -7.66
CA ASP A 168 4.48 9.99 -8.98
C ASP A 168 4.64 8.75 -9.89
N VAL A 169 3.77 8.62 -10.88
CA VAL A 169 3.78 7.50 -11.82
C VAL A 169 4.52 7.86 -13.09
N VAL A 170 5.62 7.18 -13.36
CA VAL A 170 6.52 7.40 -14.50
C VAL A 170 6.53 6.18 -15.42
N TYR A 171 6.14 6.36 -16.68
CA TYR A 171 6.12 5.25 -17.64
C TYR A 171 7.47 5.10 -18.34
N ILE A 172 7.99 3.86 -18.35
CA ILE A 172 9.26 3.49 -18.98
C ILE A 172 9.13 2.15 -19.71
N ASP A 173 9.99 1.92 -20.70
CA ASP A 173 9.95 0.70 -21.53
C ASP A 173 10.48 -0.54 -20.82
N ASP A 174 11.48 -0.37 -19.96
CA ASP A 174 12.15 -1.48 -19.25
C ASP A 174 12.15 -1.23 -17.74
N VAL A 175 11.13 -1.75 -17.07
CA VAL A 175 10.99 -1.66 -15.60
C VAL A 175 11.95 -2.62 -14.89
N GLN A 176 12.16 -3.80 -15.46
CA GLN A 176 12.98 -4.85 -14.82
C GLN A 176 14.47 -4.51 -14.86
N GLY A 177 14.95 -3.91 -15.94
CA GLY A 177 16.37 -3.48 -16.08
C GLY A 177 16.68 -2.14 -15.42
N LEU A 178 15.71 -1.47 -14.79
CA LEU A 178 15.92 -0.17 -14.14
C LEU A 178 16.83 -0.29 -12.91
N ASP A 179 17.88 0.53 -12.85
CA ASP A 179 18.70 0.74 -11.65
C ASP A 179 17.97 1.71 -10.71
N ILE A 180 16.95 1.15 -10.01
CA ILE A 180 16.03 1.93 -9.19
C ILE A 180 16.71 2.55 -7.96
N GLU A 181 17.72 1.88 -7.39
CA GLU A 181 18.52 2.38 -6.28
C GLU A 181 19.27 3.66 -6.64
N LYS A 182 19.65 3.80 -7.91
CA LYS A 182 20.35 4.98 -8.41
C LYS A 182 19.39 6.12 -8.74
N ILE A 183 18.24 5.83 -9.35
CA ILE A 183 17.33 6.85 -9.89
C ILE A 183 16.25 7.25 -8.87
N GLY A 184 15.75 6.31 -8.05
CA GLY A 184 14.66 6.51 -7.11
C GLY A 184 14.88 7.66 -6.15
N PRO A 185 16.05 7.78 -5.47
CA PRO A 185 16.33 8.90 -4.58
C PRO A 185 16.29 10.27 -5.27
N LYS A 186 16.55 10.32 -6.58
CA LYS A 186 16.54 11.56 -7.36
C LYS A 186 15.14 12.02 -7.71
N PHE A 187 14.21 11.07 -7.91
CA PHE A 187 12.78 11.36 -8.02
C PHE A 187 12.21 11.75 -6.65
N GLU A 188 12.41 10.93 -5.62
CA GLU A 188 11.91 11.19 -4.27
C GLU A 188 12.21 12.60 -3.78
N ASN A 189 13.42 13.10 -4.04
CA ASN A 189 13.91 14.39 -3.55
C ASN A 189 13.91 15.49 -4.63
N HIS A 190 13.19 15.32 -5.73
CA HIS A 190 13.12 16.31 -6.80
C HIS A 190 12.43 17.60 -6.32
N GLU A 191 12.86 18.75 -6.83
CA GLU A 191 12.37 20.09 -6.41
C GLU A 191 10.86 20.29 -6.61
N ARG A 192 10.23 19.55 -7.53
CA ARG A 192 8.76 19.55 -7.71
C ARG A 192 8.00 18.90 -6.54
N PHE A 193 8.67 18.17 -5.67
CA PHE A 193 8.08 17.40 -4.56
C PHE A 193 8.55 17.92 -3.20
N PRO A 194 7.98 19.03 -2.68
CA PRO A 194 8.47 19.67 -1.44
C PRO A 194 8.32 18.82 -0.19
N GLN A 195 7.45 17.80 -0.22
CA GLN A 195 7.26 16.83 0.86
C GLN A 195 7.81 15.45 0.52
N ARG A 196 8.66 15.35 -0.52
CA ARG A 196 9.10 14.11 -1.15
C ARG A 196 7.91 13.28 -1.66
N ILE A 197 8.17 12.23 -2.41
CA ILE A 197 7.12 11.45 -3.07
C ILE A 197 7.52 9.98 -3.18
N ASN A 198 6.53 9.08 -3.28
CA ASN A 198 6.74 7.72 -3.77
C ASN A 198 6.76 7.77 -5.30
N THR A 199 7.67 7.05 -5.94
CA THR A 199 7.75 7.01 -7.40
C THR A 199 7.55 5.59 -7.89
N GLU A 200 6.54 5.42 -8.73
CA GLU A 200 6.21 4.16 -9.40
C GLU A 200 6.72 4.20 -10.85
N PHE A 201 7.71 3.35 -11.16
CA PHE A 201 8.15 3.12 -12.52
C PHE A 201 7.29 2.02 -13.12
N ALA A 202 6.51 2.35 -14.15
CA ALA A 202 5.47 1.49 -14.70
C ALA A 202 5.68 1.20 -16.18
N ARG A 203 5.28 0.00 -16.62
CA ARG A 203 5.18 -0.38 -18.03
C ARG A 203 3.81 -0.97 -18.32
N VAL A 204 3.11 -0.38 -19.27
CA VAL A 204 1.84 -0.93 -19.75
C VAL A 204 2.12 -2.14 -20.63
N ILE A 205 1.61 -3.31 -20.24
CA ILE A 205 1.71 -4.55 -21.01
C ILE A 205 0.57 -4.64 -22.02
N ASP A 206 -0.65 -4.39 -21.56
CA ASP A 206 -1.85 -4.31 -22.37
C ASP A 206 -2.92 -3.48 -21.63
N ARG A 207 -4.14 -3.39 -22.16
CA ARG A 207 -5.23 -2.59 -21.59
C ARG A 207 -5.73 -3.08 -20.22
N LYS A 208 -5.28 -4.26 -19.77
CA LYS A 208 -5.70 -4.90 -18.52
C LYS A 208 -4.54 -5.22 -17.58
N THR A 209 -3.30 -4.90 -17.99
CA THR A 209 -2.11 -5.32 -17.26
C THR A 209 -1.03 -4.25 -17.29
N VAL A 210 -0.55 -3.86 -16.13
CA VAL A 210 0.61 -2.98 -15.95
C VAL A 210 1.59 -3.64 -14.99
N GLU A 211 2.87 -3.65 -15.32
CA GLU A 211 3.92 -4.02 -14.36
C GLU A 211 4.56 -2.77 -13.76
N MET A 212 5.00 -2.84 -12.52
CA MET A 212 5.64 -1.73 -11.82
C MET A 212 6.72 -2.15 -10.84
N ARG A 213 7.64 -1.23 -10.59
CA ARG A 213 8.51 -1.20 -9.40
C ARG A 213 8.35 0.14 -8.71
N VAL A 214 8.50 0.16 -7.39
CA VAL A 214 8.27 1.36 -6.59
C VAL A 214 9.52 1.72 -5.78
N TRP A 215 9.82 3.02 -5.75
CA TRP A 215 10.69 3.63 -4.75
C TRP A 215 9.83 4.37 -3.73
N GLU A 216 9.70 3.80 -2.54
CA GLU A 216 8.87 4.40 -1.49
C GLU A 216 9.63 5.49 -0.73
N ARG A 217 8.94 6.59 -0.47
CA ARG A 217 9.41 7.74 0.29
C ARG A 217 9.94 7.34 1.67
N GLY A 218 11.25 7.46 1.86
CA GLY A 218 11.93 7.14 3.11
C GLY A 218 12.22 5.66 3.36
N SER A 219 11.81 4.75 2.45
CA SER A 219 11.99 3.31 2.61
C SER A 219 12.84 2.67 1.52
N GLY A 220 12.90 3.29 0.32
CA GLY A 220 13.58 2.72 -0.83
C GLY A 220 12.70 1.75 -1.62
N GLU A 221 13.32 0.85 -2.40
CA GLU A 221 12.56 -0.16 -3.14
C GLU A 221 11.90 -1.16 -2.21
N THR A 222 10.61 -1.40 -2.41
CA THR A 222 9.84 -2.41 -1.68
C THR A 222 9.22 -3.44 -2.63
N LEU A 223 8.85 -4.60 -2.09
CA LEU A 223 8.24 -5.67 -2.88
C LEU A 223 6.80 -5.36 -3.32
N ALA A 224 6.08 -4.55 -2.53
CA ALA A 224 4.69 -4.20 -2.81
C ALA A 224 4.24 -2.95 -2.05
N CYS A 225 3.79 -1.94 -2.80
CA CYS A 225 3.09 -0.77 -2.30
C CYS A 225 1.64 -0.78 -2.79
N GLY A 226 0.68 -0.96 -1.87
CA GLY A 226 -0.74 -1.05 -2.21
C GLY A 226 -1.31 0.27 -2.75
N THR A 227 -0.99 1.40 -2.10
CA THR A 227 -1.39 2.74 -2.56
C THR A 227 -0.70 3.12 -3.88
N GLY A 228 0.56 2.70 -4.07
CA GLY A 228 1.28 2.86 -5.33
C GLY A 228 0.64 2.10 -6.47
N ALA A 229 0.19 0.85 -6.24
CA ALA A 229 -0.55 0.07 -7.24
C ALA A 229 -1.89 0.75 -7.62
N CYS A 230 -2.61 1.32 -6.64
CA CYS A 230 -3.81 2.12 -6.89
C CYS A 230 -3.48 3.37 -7.72
N ALA A 231 -2.41 4.09 -7.38
CA ALA A 231 -1.97 5.26 -8.11
C ALA A 231 -1.60 4.94 -9.57
N VAL A 232 -0.89 3.82 -9.81
CA VAL A 232 -0.55 3.34 -11.16
C VAL A 232 -1.82 3.03 -11.97
N ALA A 233 -2.80 2.37 -11.37
CA ALA A 233 -4.07 2.09 -12.03
C ALA A 233 -4.79 3.39 -12.43
N VAL A 234 -4.97 4.32 -11.48
CA VAL A 234 -5.62 5.63 -11.72
C VAL A 234 -4.87 6.41 -12.80
N ALA A 235 -3.54 6.52 -12.70
CA ALA A 235 -2.72 7.20 -13.70
C ALA A 235 -2.85 6.56 -15.08
N SER A 236 -2.86 5.23 -15.18
CA SER A 236 -2.99 4.50 -16.45
C SER A 236 -4.36 4.71 -17.11
N ILE A 237 -5.42 4.77 -16.31
CA ILE A 237 -6.79 5.06 -16.76
C ILE A 237 -6.89 6.51 -17.27
N LEU A 238 -6.36 7.48 -16.51
CA LEU A 238 -6.36 8.90 -16.87
C LEU A 238 -5.62 9.17 -18.19
N ASN A 239 -4.52 8.46 -18.42
CA ASN A 239 -3.74 8.55 -19.67
C ASN A 239 -4.37 7.73 -20.81
N GLY A 240 -5.48 7.01 -20.61
CA GLY A 240 -6.15 6.19 -21.62
C GLY A 240 -5.40 4.89 -21.99
N TYR A 241 -4.44 4.47 -21.19
CA TYR A 241 -3.61 3.28 -21.44
C TYR A 241 -4.32 1.99 -21.08
N THR A 242 -5.15 1.99 -20.02
CA THR A 242 -5.84 0.80 -19.53
C THR A 242 -7.35 1.00 -19.42
N GLU A 243 -8.05 -0.12 -19.19
CA GLU A 243 -9.44 -0.16 -18.73
C GLU A 243 -9.50 0.20 -17.23
N ARG A 244 -10.71 0.36 -16.69
CA ARG A 244 -10.94 0.74 -15.29
C ARG A 244 -10.71 -0.40 -14.28
N GLU A 245 -10.59 -1.63 -14.76
CA GLU A 245 -10.20 -2.80 -13.99
C GLU A 245 -8.88 -3.33 -14.58
N VAL A 246 -7.80 -3.34 -13.78
CA VAL A 246 -6.45 -3.62 -14.24
C VAL A 246 -5.66 -4.45 -13.23
N GLU A 247 -4.94 -5.45 -13.72
CA GLU A 247 -3.95 -6.19 -12.95
C GLU A 247 -2.65 -5.38 -12.87
N ILE A 248 -2.23 -5.06 -11.65
CA ILE A 248 -0.94 -4.44 -11.38
C ILE A 248 0.02 -5.51 -10.88
N ARG A 249 1.11 -5.71 -11.62
CA ARG A 249 2.17 -6.67 -11.30
C ARG A 249 3.31 -5.96 -10.58
N LEU A 250 3.52 -6.34 -9.31
CA LEU A 250 4.60 -5.86 -8.45
C LEU A 250 5.62 -6.98 -8.26
N LEU A 251 6.78 -6.67 -7.68
CA LEU A 251 7.80 -7.68 -7.37
C LEU A 251 7.28 -8.80 -6.43
N GLY A 252 6.45 -8.44 -5.46
CA GLY A 252 5.88 -9.37 -4.48
C GLY A 252 4.65 -10.16 -4.97
N GLY A 253 4.09 -9.81 -6.15
CA GLY A 253 2.90 -10.47 -6.73
C GLY A 253 1.92 -9.49 -7.35
N ASN A 254 0.69 -9.93 -7.61
CA ASN A 254 -0.27 -9.18 -8.37
C ASN A 254 -1.42 -8.65 -7.50
N LEU A 255 -1.90 -7.46 -7.83
CA LEU A 255 -3.12 -6.85 -7.30
C LEU A 255 -4.09 -6.57 -8.44
N GLN A 256 -5.37 -6.81 -8.21
CA GLN A 256 -6.43 -6.34 -9.08
C GLN A 256 -6.93 -5.01 -8.56
N ILE A 257 -6.87 -3.97 -9.39
CA ILE A 257 -7.33 -2.63 -9.04
C ILE A 257 -8.49 -2.25 -9.94
N GLU A 258 -9.56 -1.75 -9.33
CA GLU A 258 -10.73 -1.21 -10.00
C GLU A 258 -10.90 0.26 -9.59
N TRP A 259 -10.97 1.18 -10.54
CA TRP A 259 -11.45 2.55 -10.29
C TRP A 259 -12.89 2.67 -10.76
N ASN A 260 -13.81 2.56 -9.81
CA ASN A 260 -15.24 2.49 -10.05
C ASN A 260 -15.81 3.84 -10.52
N GLU A 261 -16.67 3.82 -11.54
CA GLU A 261 -17.28 5.03 -12.12
C GLU A 261 -18.46 5.57 -11.30
N GLU A 262 -19.14 4.70 -10.55
CA GLU A 262 -20.39 5.07 -9.87
C GLU A 262 -20.12 5.86 -8.58
N ASP A 263 -19.12 5.45 -7.82
CA ASP A 263 -18.78 6.05 -6.51
C ASP A 263 -17.43 6.78 -6.49
N ASN A 264 -16.65 6.72 -7.58
CA ASN A 264 -15.31 7.28 -7.72
C ASN A 264 -14.26 6.66 -6.78
N HIS A 265 -14.57 5.53 -6.13
CA HIS A 265 -13.63 4.86 -5.25
C HIS A 265 -12.68 3.93 -6.03
N VAL A 266 -11.48 3.79 -5.49
CA VAL A 266 -10.49 2.80 -5.93
C VAL A 266 -10.58 1.58 -5.03
N TYR A 267 -10.78 0.42 -5.63
CA TYR A 267 -10.84 -0.86 -4.93
C TYR A 267 -9.62 -1.69 -5.25
N MET A 268 -8.99 -2.20 -4.21
CA MET A 268 -7.80 -3.04 -4.32
C MET A 268 -8.09 -4.45 -3.85
N THR A 269 -7.96 -5.44 -4.74
CA THR A 269 -8.14 -6.86 -4.41
C THR A 269 -6.81 -7.59 -4.49
N GLY A 270 -6.49 -8.34 -3.43
CA GLY A 270 -5.28 -9.13 -3.38
C GLY A 270 -5.29 -10.21 -2.31
N PRO A 271 -4.28 -11.10 -2.32
CA PRO A 271 -4.14 -12.16 -1.33
C PRO A 271 -3.60 -11.63 0.00
N ALA A 272 -3.76 -12.48 1.01
CA ALA A 272 -3.08 -12.39 2.29
C ALA A 272 -2.70 -13.81 2.73
N THR A 273 -1.53 -13.98 3.35
CA THR A 273 -0.99 -15.30 3.67
C THR A 273 -0.53 -15.38 5.12
N VAL A 274 -1.00 -16.39 5.83
CA VAL A 274 -0.42 -16.80 7.11
C VAL A 274 0.89 -17.54 6.83
N VAL A 275 1.97 -17.13 7.50
CA VAL A 275 3.27 -17.80 7.39
C VAL A 275 3.40 -18.83 8.51
N PHE A 276 3.23 -18.42 9.76
CA PHE A 276 3.19 -19.31 10.92
C PHE A 276 2.59 -18.62 12.14
N ASP A 277 2.14 -19.46 13.09
CA ASP A 277 1.80 -19.03 14.45
C ASP A 277 2.98 -19.28 15.39
N GLY A 278 3.16 -18.42 16.40
CA GLY A 278 4.23 -18.54 17.36
C GLY A 278 3.90 -17.97 18.74
N GLU A 279 4.81 -18.22 19.66
CA GLU A 279 4.80 -17.63 21.01
C GLU A 279 6.20 -17.13 21.37
N ILE A 280 6.28 -15.93 21.94
CA ILE A 280 7.54 -15.32 22.37
C ILE A 280 7.39 -14.83 23.81
N GLU A 281 8.42 -15.03 24.62
CA GLU A 281 8.56 -14.42 25.96
C GLU A 281 9.00 -12.96 25.77
N LEU A 282 8.38 -12.04 26.53
CA LEU A 282 8.64 -10.60 26.49
C LEU A 282 9.42 -10.17 27.74
#